data_18050a13801ccb78d42c861131b7f4ac
#
_entry.id   18050a13801ccb78d42c861131b7f4ac
#
_cell.length_a   1.000
_cell.length_b   1.000
_cell.length_c   1.000
_cell.angle_alpha   90.00
_cell.angle_beta   90.00
_cell.angle_gamma   90.00
#
_symmetry.space_group_name_H-M   'P 1'
#
loop_
_entity.id
_entity.type
_entity.pdbx_description
1 polymer ?
#
loop_
_entity_poly.entity_id
_entity_poly.type
_entity_poly.pdbx_seq_one_letter_code
_entity_poly.pdbx_strand_id
1 'polypeptide(L)'
;MRAAFDDKNKPYLPKSILWRQKEQFSDGVGYGWINGLKAFAEQRVSDEMFKNRRYGFPINTPESKEAYLYRLLFEEHFPEPAAIQAVVAEPSIACSTAIALEWEKTWKTKADPSGRAVEIHTAAY
;
A
#
# COMPACT_ATOMS: atom_id res chain seq x y z
N MET A 1 13.67 6.20 -22.30
CA MET A 1 12.85 7.39 -22.56
C MET A 1 13.40 8.66 -21.86
N ARG A 2 13.56 8.71 -20.52
CA ARG A 2 14.10 9.91 -19.82
C ARG A 2 15.41 10.43 -20.38
N ALA A 3 16.38 9.55 -20.65
CA ALA A 3 17.68 9.91 -21.19
C ALA A 3 17.61 10.65 -22.55
N ALA A 4 16.57 10.44 -23.34
CA ALA A 4 16.38 11.13 -24.61
C ALA A 4 16.01 12.61 -24.45
N PHE A 5 15.57 13.01 -23.25
CA PHE A 5 15.20 14.40 -22.90
C PHE A 5 16.21 15.05 -21.96
N ASP A 6 17.30 14.35 -21.60
CA ASP A 6 18.37 14.85 -20.74
C ASP A 6 19.50 15.48 -21.59
N ASP A 7 19.16 16.57 -22.31
CA ASP A 7 20.13 17.33 -23.07
C ASP A 7 20.81 18.34 -22.14
N LYS A 8 22.15 18.24 -22.04
CA LYS A 8 22.95 19.13 -21.18
C LYS A 8 22.99 20.56 -21.68
N ASN A 9 22.89 20.79 -22.99
CA ASN A 9 23.00 22.09 -23.61
C ASN A 9 21.65 22.81 -23.74
N LYS A 10 20.56 22.02 -23.90
CA LYS A 10 19.22 22.56 -24.07
C LYS A 10 18.21 21.68 -23.32
N PRO A 11 18.18 21.78 -22.00
CA PRO A 11 17.28 20.93 -21.20
C PRO A 11 15.83 21.22 -21.50
N TYR A 12 15.06 20.20 -21.87
CA TYR A 12 13.61 20.29 -22.08
C TYR A 12 12.85 20.46 -20.77
N LEU A 13 13.36 19.84 -19.70
CA LEU A 13 12.76 19.87 -18.36
C LEU A 13 13.87 20.04 -17.31
N PRO A 14 13.58 20.68 -16.17
CA PRO A 14 14.48 20.66 -15.02
C PRO A 14 14.81 19.22 -14.61
N LYS A 15 16.02 18.95 -14.17
CA LYS A 15 16.47 17.61 -13.76
C LYS A 15 15.60 17.02 -12.64
N SER A 16 15.15 17.85 -11.71
CA SER A 16 14.24 17.45 -10.63
C SER A 16 12.91 16.90 -11.12
N ILE A 17 12.43 17.34 -12.28
CA ILE A 17 11.22 16.83 -12.92
C ILE A 17 11.55 15.62 -13.79
N LEU A 18 12.59 15.72 -14.62
CA LEU A 18 12.95 14.65 -15.57
C LEU A 18 13.30 13.34 -14.87
N TRP A 19 14.02 13.43 -13.76
CA TRP A 19 14.48 12.27 -12.99
C TRP A 19 13.67 11.98 -11.74
N ARG A 20 12.52 12.66 -11.57
CA ARG A 20 11.60 12.37 -10.49
C ARG A 20 11.17 10.90 -10.51
N GLN A 21 11.11 10.27 -9.33
CA GLN A 21 10.59 8.92 -9.18
C GLN A 21 9.12 8.88 -9.65
N LYS A 22 8.78 7.84 -10.41
CA LYS A 22 7.38 7.59 -10.75
C LYS A 22 6.64 7.15 -9.49
N GLU A 23 5.59 7.86 -9.17
CA GLU A 23 4.69 7.52 -8.07
C GLU A 23 3.50 6.70 -8.57
N GLN A 24 2.95 5.88 -7.71
CA GLN A 24 1.64 5.29 -7.92
C GLN A 24 0.58 6.37 -7.71
N PHE A 25 -0.62 6.15 -8.24
CA PHE A 25 -1.70 7.10 -8.08
C PHE A 25 -2.06 7.34 -6.60
N SER A 26 -2.07 6.28 -5.80
CA SER A 26 -2.29 6.34 -4.36
C SER A 26 -1.27 7.23 -3.63
N ASP A 27 -0.01 7.20 -4.06
CA ASP A 27 1.05 8.03 -3.48
C ASP A 27 0.94 9.48 -3.94
N GLY A 28 0.52 9.70 -5.18
CA GLY A 28 0.31 11.02 -5.76
C GLY A 28 -0.84 11.83 -5.13
N VAL A 29 -1.77 11.15 -4.44
CA VAL A 29 -2.85 11.81 -3.66
C VAL A 29 -2.32 12.40 -2.36
N GLY A 30 -1.12 12.03 -1.96
CA GLY A 30 -0.43 12.53 -0.77
C GLY A 30 -0.18 11.45 0.29
N TYR A 31 1.04 11.42 0.81
CA TYR A 31 1.45 10.45 1.85
C TYR A 31 0.64 10.58 3.15
N GLY A 32 0.11 11.76 3.44
CA GLY A 32 -0.77 11.99 4.59
C GLY A 32 -2.03 11.13 4.57
N TRP A 33 -2.55 10.79 3.39
CA TRP A 33 -3.74 9.95 3.27
C TRP A 33 -3.51 8.54 3.81
N ILE A 34 -2.44 7.87 3.38
CA ILE A 34 -2.11 6.50 3.81
C ILE A 34 -1.86 6.46 5.32
N ASN A 35 -1.04 7.39 5.82
CA ASN A 35 -0.75 7.48 7.24
C ASN A 35 -1.99 7.84 8.06
N GLY A 36 -2.86 8.70 7.52
CA GLY A 36 -4.13 9.05 8.12
C GLY A 36 -5.08 7.86 8.27
N LEU A 37 -5.19 7.01 7.25
CA LEU A 37 -6.00 5.78 7.31
C LEU A 37 -5.44 4.77 8.33
N LYS A 38 -4.12 4.59 8.38
CA LYS A 38 -3.48 3.74 9.40
C LYS A 38 -3.77 4.26 10.80
N ALA A 39 -3.57 5.55 11.04
CA ALA A 39 -3.86 6.18 12.33
C ALA A 39 -5.34 6.08 12.71
N PHE A 40 -6.24 6.25 11.75
CA PHE A 40 -7.67 6.07 11.96
C PHE A 40 -8.01 4.63 12.36
N ALA A 41 -7.43 3.64 11.70
CA ALA A 41 -7.62 2.23 12.05
C ALA A 41 -7.10 1.91 13.45
N GLU A 42 -5.92 2.45 13.83
CA GLU A 42 -5.38 2.30 15.19
C GLU A 42 -6.31 2.85 16.28
N GLN A 43 -7.01 3.94 16.00
CA GLN A 43 -7.98 4.50 16.93
C GLN A 43 -9.29 3.72 17.01
N ARG A 44 -9.72 3.09 15.92
CA ARG A 44 -11.01 2.39 15.81
C ARG A 44 -10.94 0.94 16.23
N VAL A 45 -9.80 0.29 16.02
CA VAL A 45 -9.60 -1.13 16.34
C VAL A 45 -8.77 -1.24 17.62
N SER A 46 -9.42 -1.63 18.71
CA SER A 46 -8.71 -1.85 19.97
C SER A 46 -7.76 -3.05 19.87
N ASP A 47 -6.75 -3.09 20.75
CA ASP A 47 -5.83 -4.22 20.82
C ASP A 47 -6.55 -5.53 21.16
N GLU A 48 -7.60 -5.45 21.96
CA GLU A 48 -8.42 -6.61 22.30
C GLU A 48 -9.21 -7.14 21.09
N MET A 49 -9.84 -6.27 20.31
CA MET A 49 -10.49 -6.64 19.05
C MET A 49 -9.49 -7.32 18.11
N PHE A 50 -8.33 -6.72 17.94
CA PHE A 50 -7.30 -7.23 17.06
C PHE A 50 -6.71 -8.56 17.55
N LYS A 51 -6.52 -8.73 18.85
CA LYS A 51 -6.08 -10.00 19.46
C LYS A 51 -7.06 -11.14 19.14
N ASN A 52 -8.34 -10.85 19.17
CA ASN A 52 -9.42 -11.80 18.93
C ASN A 52 -9.84 -11.92 17.45
N ARG A 53 -9.08 -11.33 16.51
CA ARG A 53 -9.42 -11.28 15.09
C ARG A 53 -9.73 -12.62 14.43
N ARG A 54 -9.10 -13.70 14.87
CA ARG A 54 -9.33 -15.05 14.33
C ARG A 54 -10.71 -15.61 14.67
N TYR A 55 -11.29 -15.16 15.77
CA TYR A 55 -12.65 -15.55 16.14
C TYR A 55 -13.69 -14.76 15.34
N GLY A 56 -13.45 -13.46 15.12
CA GLY A 56 -14.32 -12.64 14.29
C GLY A 56 -14.21 -12.95 12.80
N PHE A 57 -12.99 -13.17 12.31
CA PHE A 57 -12.69 -13.38 10.90
C PHE A 57 -11.86 -14.66 10.71
N PRO A 58 -12.47 -15.84 10.77
CA PRO A 58 -11.75 -17.12 10.66
C PRO A 58 -11.21 -17.40 9.25
N ILE A 59 -11.84 -16.83 8.22
CA ILE A 59 -11.43 -16.98 6.81
C ILE A 59 -10.63 -15.75 6.41
N ASN A 60 -9.42 -15.95 5.88
CA ASN A 60 -8.54 -14.85 5.45
C ASN A 60 -8.40 -13.78 6.54
N THR A 61 -8.02 -14.23 7.73
CA THR A 61 -7.90 -13.39 8.93
C THR A 61 -7.02 -12.17 8.68
N PRO A 62 -7.46 -10.95 9.01
CA PRO A 62 -6.67 -9.73 8.80
C PRO A 62 -5.42 -9.72 9.69
N GLU A 63 -4.27 -9.32 9.13
CA GLU A 63 -2.98 -9.30 9.82
C GLU A 63 -2.54 -7.91 10.29
N SER A 64 -3.34 -6.88 10.02
CA SER A 64 -3.14 -5.51 10.51
C SER A 64 -4.47 -4.92 11.01
N LYS A 65 -4.42 -3.90 11.87
CA LYS A 65 -5.62 -3.18 12.32
C LYS A 65 -6.32 -2.46 11.15
N GLU A 66 -5.56 -1.98 10.18
CA GLU A 66 -6.10 -1.39 8.97
C GLU A 66 -6.90 -2.42 8.16
N ALA A 67 -6.33 -3.60 7.91
CA ALA A 67 -7.01 -4.69 7.25
C ALA A 67 -8.23 -5.18 8.03
N TYR A 68 -8.14 -5.20 9.37
CA TYR A 68 -9.26 -5.52 10.25
C TYR A 68 -10.42 -4.54 10.08
N LEU A 69 -10.13 -3.24 10.06
CA LEU A 69 -11.14 -2.21 9.87
C LEU A 69 -11.83 -2.34 8.51
N TYR A 70 -11.05 -2.54 7.44
CA TYR A 70 -11.63 -2.74 6.11
C TYR A 70 -12.48 -4.01 6.03
N ARG A 71 -12.02 -5.10 6.67
CA ARG A 71 -12.77 -6.34 6.74
C ARG A 71 -14.09 -6.17 7.48
N LEU A 72 -14.09 -5.44 8.59
CA LEU A 72 -15.29 -5.14 9.36
C LEU A 72 -16.33 -4.40 8.51
N LEU A 73 -15.90 -3.32 7.85
CA LEU A 73 -16.77 -2.54 6.97
C LEU A 73 -17.24 -3.33 5.75
N PHE A 74 -16.37 -4.18 5.20
CA PHE A 74 -16.73 -5.04 4.07
C PHE A 74 -17.84 -6.02 4.44
N GLU A 75 -17.73 -6.73 5.56
CA GLU A 75 -18.75 -7.71 5.98
C GLU A 75 -20.05 -7.04 6.45
N GLU A 76 -20.01 -5.79 6.92
CA GLU A 76 -21.21 -5.02 7.19
C GLU A 76 -22.06 -4.78 5.92
N HIS A 77 -21.40 -4.56 4.78
CA HIS A 77 -22.07 -4.32 3.49
C HIS A 77 -22.27 -5.57 2.65
N PHE A 78 -21.44 -6.58 2.82
CA PHE A 78 -21.42 -7.83 2.02
C PHE A 78 -21.30 -9.05 2.93
N PRO A 79 -22.37 -9.40 3.67
CA PRO A 79 -22.36 -10.48 4.66
C PRO A 79 -22.39 -11.89 4.07
N GLU A 80 -22.57 -12.04 2.75
CA GLU A 80 -22.71 -13.34 2.11
C GLU A 80 -21.41 -14.15 2.16
N PRO A 81 -21.49 -15.47 2.44
CA PRO A 81 -20.31 -16.33 2.52
C PRO A 81 -19.43 -16.29 1.26
N ALA A 82 -20.01 -16.14 0.08
CA ALA A 82 -19.27 -16.04 -1.17
C ALA A 82 -18.42 -14.75 -1.24
N ALA A 83 -18.95 -13.64 -0.76
CA ALA A 83 -18.21 -12.38 -0.68
C ALA A 83 -17.04 -12.48 0.32
N ILE A 84 -17.27 -13.10 1.46
CA ILE A 84 -16.24 -13.32 2.49
C ILE A 84 -15.09 -14.18 1.94
N GLN A 85 -15.39 -15.22 1.18
CA GLN A 85 -14.38 -16.07 0.55
C GLN A 85 -13.57 -15.35 -0.55
N ALA A 86 -14.13 -14.32 -1.19
CA ALA A 86 -13.45 -13.53 -2.21
C ALA A 86 -12.44 -12.52 -1.64
N VAL A 87 -12.44 -12.29 -0.33
CA VAL A 87 -11.46 -11.37 0.29
C VAL A 87 -10.07 -11.95 0.15
N VAL A 88 -9.14 -11.11 -0.32
CA VAL A 88 -7.74 -11.49 -0.52
C VAL A 88 -7.06 -11.71 0.82
N ALA A 89 -6.33 -12.82 0.94
CA ALA A 89 -5.47 -13.08 2.11
C ALA A 89 -4.24 -12.14 2.07
N GLU A 90 -3.92 -11.60 3.22
CA GLU A 90 -2.75 -10.75 3.44
C GLU A 90 -1.41 -11.53 3.37
N PRO A 91 -0.29 -10.83 3.09
CA PRO A 91 -0.19 -9.42 2.67
C PRO A 91 -0.39 -9.27 1.16
N SER A 92 -1.10 -8.21 0.76
CA SER A 92 -1.17 -7.79 -0.64
C SER A 92 -0.25 -6.60 -0.86
N ILE A 93 0.70 -6.73 -1.77
CA ILE A 93 1.50 -5.60 -2.23
C ILE A 93 0.78 -5.01 -3.43
N ALA A 94 0.37 -3.76 -3.31
CA ALA A 94 -0.35 -3.05 -4.36
C ALA A 94 0.36 -3.18 -5.71
N CYS A 95 -0.37 -3.52 -6.75
CA CYS A 95 0.09 -3.64 -8.13
C CYS A 95 1.15 -4.73 -8.38
N SER A 96 1.41 -5.64 -7.41
CA SER A 96 2.40 -6.69 -7.55
C SER A 96 1.75 -8.05 -7.68
N THR A 97 2.02 -8.73 -8.79
CA THR A 97 1.70 -10.15 -8.94
C THR A 97 2.76 -11.00 -8.22
N ALA A 98 2.44 -12.27 -7.92
CA ALA A 98 3.40 -13.21 -7.35
C ALA A 98 4.69 -13.28 -8.20
N ILE A 99 4.57 -13.22 -9.51
CA ILE A 99 5.70 -13.20 -10.46
C ILE A 99 6.52 -11.92 -10.30
N ALA A 100 5.90 -10.76 -10.17
CA ALA A 100 6.61 -9.49 -9.99
C ALA A 100 7.40 -9.46 -8.68
N LEU A 101 6.90 -10.08 -7.63
CA LEU A 101 7.61 -10.23 -6.35
C LEU A 101 8.85 -11.14 -6.43
N GLU A 102 8.87 -12.06 -7.36
CA GLU A 102 10.06 -12.89 -7.63
C GLU A 102 11.16 -12.11 -8.35
N TRP A 103 10.79 -11.18 -9.24
CA TRP A 103 11.75 -10.35 -9.97
C TRP A 103 12.43 -9.31 -9.08
N GLU A 104 11.70 -8.75 -8.11
CA GLU A 104 12.22 -7.73 -7.21
C GLU A 104 12.13 -8.19 -5.75
N LYS A 105 13.17 -8.86 -5.30
CA LYS A 105 13.25 -9.46 -3.96
C LYS A 105 13.18 -8.42 -2.83
N THR A 106 13.58 -7.18 -3.10
CA THR A 106 13.56 -6.09 -2.10
C THR A 106 12.15 -5.74 -1.66
N TRP A 107 11.15 -5.99 -2.49
CA TRP A 107 9.75 -5.74 -2.13
C TRP A 107 9.23 -6.69 -1.05
N LYS A 108 9.77 -7.90 -0.95
CA LYS A 108 9.41 -8.87 0.10
C LYS A 108 9.86 -8.43 1.50
N THR A 109 10.85 -7.56 1.57
CA THR A 109 11.45 -7.10 2.83
C THR A 109 10.97 -5.71 3.24
N LYS A 110 10.20 -5.01 2.41
CA LYS A 110 9.68 -3.68 2.73
C LYS A 110 8.59 -3.78 3.79
N ALA A 111 8.76 -2.99 4.85
CA ALA A 111 7.76 -2.86 5.92
C ALA A 111 6.46 -2.19 5.44
N ASP A 112 6.51 -1.40 4.37
CA ASP A 112 5.36 -0.74 3.78
C ASP A 112 4.96 -1.42 2.46
N PRO A 113 3.86 -2.20 2.42
CA PRO A 113 3.40 -2.89 1.23
C PRO A 113 2.79 -1.96 0.17
N SER A 114 2.62 -0.68 0.44
CA SER A 114 2.08 0.28 -0.54
C SER A 114 2.99 0.49 -1.75
N GLY A 115 4.23 -0.01 -1.70
CA GLY A 115 5.22 0.16 -2.76
C GLY A 115 5.85 1.55 -2.81
N ARG A 116 5.61 2.39 -1.80
CA ARG A 116 6.21 3.73 -1.71
C ARG A 116 7.72 3.64 -1.64
N ALA A 117 8.39 4.43 -2.46
CA ALA A 117 9.82 4.65 -2.39
C ALA A 117 10.13 5.77 -1.36
N VAL A 118 9.77 5.53 -0.09
CA VAL A 118 9.88 6.54 1.00
C VAL A 118 11.28 7.10 1.14
N GLU A 119 12.31 6.29 0.93
CA GLU A 119 13.72 6.70 1.05
C GLU A 119 14.14 7.71 -0.02
N ILE A 120 13.52 7.65 -1.20
CA ILE A 120 13.87 8.54 -2.32
C ILE A 120 13.19 9.91 -2.17
N HIS A 121 12.03 9.96 -1.52
CA HIS A 121 11.28 11.20 -1.32
C HIS A 121 11.88 12.10 -0.24
N THR A 122 12.48 11.53 0.79
CA THR A 122 13.18 12.31 1.83
C THR A 122 14.38 13.08 1.28
N ALA A 123 14.93 12.66 0.16
CA ALA A 123 16.07 13.33 -0.50
C ALA A 123 15.64 14.37 -1.58
N ALA A 124 14.34 14.43 -1.93
CA ALA A 124 13.82 15.27 -3.01
C ALA A 124 13.10 16.54 -2.53
N TYR A 125 12.90 16.67 -1.23
CA TYR A 125 12.37 17.84 -0.51
C TYR A 125 13.34 18.25 0.58
#